data_1f02bae31d0163372e63fe4ece1593fe
#
_entry.id   1f02bae31d0163372e63fe4ece1593fe
#
_cell.length_a   1.000
_cell.length_b   1.000
_cell.length_c   1.000
_cell.angle_alpha   90.00
_cell.angle_beta   90.00
_cell.angle_gamma   90.00
#
_symmetry.space_group_name_H-M   'P 1'
#
loop_
_entity.id
_entity.type
_entity.pdbx_description
1 polymer ?
#
loop_
_entity_poly.entity_id
_entity_poly.type
_entity_poly.pdbx_seq_one_letter_code
_entity_poly.pdbx_strand_id
1 'polypeptide(L)'
;MIIGTQILDRKLPSVAEGLACDRLFLVLEERVAELHPDLLPQLQSALPEAICRTLRGGEECKTTESLGLLWTWLSEEGATRRSALVLIGGGALLDLGGLAASTYMRGIATVYVPTTLLAMVDASVGGKTAIDFLGVKNLIGSFHPTHEVIVDIDFLRTLPLEELLSGYGEVVKHATLMGGEAWREVCRIGDPVGLMDDEWQALIEKSIAYKTSVVEADPTERGLRRILNIGHTVGHALEAYSHQNEFRRTLPHGEAVVFGLLIESYITMCQRGTSKEYIRQLMTLARELYSPFFYTCKDYPELLRLMRHDKKNSAGTITLMGVIEPGNIEAVEVADEGVIKEGLDFLRETFGS
;
A
#
# COMPACT_ATOMS: atom_id res chain seq x y z
N MET A 1 -4.19 -8.10 -15.61
CA MET A 1 -4.63 -6.83 -14.97
C MET A 1 -5.28 -5.94 -16.01
N ILE A 2 -6.41 -5.32 -15.68
CA ILE A 2 -7.23 -4.50 -16.57
C ILE A 2 -7.34 -3.10 -15.93
N ILE A 3 -6.99 -2.05 -16.65
CA ILE A 3 -6.98 -0.66 -16.13
C ILE A 3 -7.80 0.22 -17.06
N GLY A 4 -8.59 1.13 -16.50
CA GLY A 4 -9.37 2.11 -17.29
C GLY A 4 -10.35 2.88 -16.42
N THR A 5 -11.18 3.69 -17.06
CA THR A 5 -12.23 4.49 -16.40
C THR A 5 -13.60 3.92 -16.74
N GLN A 6 -14.46 3.78 -15.72
CA GLN A 6 -15.84 3.25 -15.87
C GLN A 6 -15.88 1.89 -16.58
N ILE A 7 -15.04 0.96 -16.13
CA ILE A 7 -14.89 -0.35 -16.76
C ILE A 7 -15.47 -1.50 -15.94
N LEU A 8 -15.73 -1.30 -14.64
CA LEU A 8 -16.05 -2.38 -13.71
C LEU A 8 -17.31 -3.15 -14.13
N ASP A 9 -18.37 -2.45 -14.48
CA ASP A 9 -19.66 -3.00 -14.91
C ASP A 9 -19.57 -3.95 -16.11
N ARG A 10 -18.62 -3.71 -17.01
CA ARG A 10 -18.37 -4.50 -18.22
C ARG A 10 -17.30 -5.56 -18.03
N LYS A 11 -16.26 -5.26 -17.27
CA LYS A 11 -15.08 -6.15 -17.15
C LYS A 11 -15.28 -7.23 -16.10
N LEU A 12 -15.92 -6.92 -14.99
CA LEU A 12 -16.11 -7.90 -13.93
C LEU A 12 -16.97 -9.11 -14.38
N PRO A 13 -18.10 -8.94 -15.08
CA PRO A 13 -18.85 -10.09 -15.63
C PRO A 13 -18.01 -10.95 -16.57
N SER A 14 -17.26 -10.32 -17.48
CA SER A 14 -16.39 -11.06 -18.42
C SER A 14 -15.27 -11.84 -17.71
N VAL A 15 -14.67 -11.26 -16.66
CA VAL A 15 -13.66 -11.95 -15.84
C VAL A 15 -14.30 -13.10 -15.07
N ALA A 16 -15.48 -12.88 -14.48
CA ALA A 16 -16.21 -13.91 -13.75
C ALA A 16 -16.57 -15.13 -14.61
N GLU A 17 -17.01 -14.90 -15.85
CA GLU A 17 -17.26 -15.97 -16.84
C GLU A 17 -15.98 -16.76 -17.12
N GLY A 18 -14.84 -16.06 -17.26
CA GLY A 18 -13.53 -16.68 -17.54
C GLY A 18 -12.99 -17.54 -16.38
N LEU A 19 -13.44 -17.30 -15.15
CA LEU A 19 -13.03 -18.08 -13.97
C LEU A 19 -13.57 -19.52 -14.00
N ALA A 20 -14.66 -19.78 -14.73
CA ALA A 20 -15.35 -21.08 -14.74
C ALA A 20 -15.64 -21.64 -13.32
N CYS A 21 -15.89 -20.73 -12.36
CA CYS A 21 -16.19 -21.09 -10.98
C CYS A 21 -17.61 -21.66 -10.86
N ASP A 22 -17.85 -22.49 -9.84
CA ASP A 22 -19.18 -23.04 -9.54
C ASP A 22 -20.03 -22.06 -8.71
N ARG A 23 -19.40 -21.18 -7.96
CA ARG A 23 -20.04 -20.11 -7.18
C ARG A 23 -19.15 -18.89 -7.16
N LEU A 24 -19.76 -17.73 -7.32
CA LEU A 24 -19.09 -16.44 -7.23
C LEU A 24 -19.51 -15.73 -5.95
N PHE A 25 -18.54 -15.38 -5.13
CA PHE A 25 -18.71 -14.59 -3.92
C PHE A 25 -18.18 -13.18 -4.15
N LEU A 26 -18.90 -12.17 -3.67
CA LEU A 26 -18.52 -10.78 -3.81
C LEU A 26 -18.54 -10.11 -2.45
N VAL A 27 -17.41 -9.55 -2.03
CA VAL A 27 -17.31 -8.71 -0.83
C VAL A 27 -17.07 -7.27 -1.27
N LEU A 28 -17.96 -6.39 -0.86
CA LEU A 28 -17.88 -4.95 -1.09
C LEU A 28 -17.60 -4.25 0.25
N GLU A 29 -16.62 -3.38 0.28
CA GLU A 29 -16.34 -2.54 1.46
C GLU A 29 -17.52 -1.61 1.74
N GLU A 30 -17.96 -1.53 3.01
CA GLU A 30 -19.12 -0.70 3.42
C GLU A 30 -18.95 0.77 3.01
N ARG A 31 -17.74 1.32 3.20
CA ARG A 31 -17.47 2.71 2.81
C ARG A 31 -17.60 2.95 1.31
N VAL A 32 -17.21 1.97 0.50
CA VAL A 32 -17.37 2.03 -0.96
C VAL A 32 -18.85 1.96 -1.31
N ALA A 33 -19.62 1.08 -0.65
CA ALA A 33 -21.07 0.99 -0.87
C ALA A 33 -21.80 2.28 -0.49
N GLU A 34 -21.37 2.97 0.58
CA GLU A 34 -21.93 4.27 0.98
C GLU A 34 -21.65 5.38 -0.05
N LEU A 35 -20.41 5.41 -0.58
CA LEU A 35 -20.00 6.43 -1.57
C LEU A 35 -20.56 6.15 -2.98
N HIS A 36 -20.85 4.88 -3.28
CA HIS A 36 -21.37 4.41 -4.57
C HIS A 36 -22.63 3.55 -4.34
N PRO A 37 -23.77 4.16 -3.94
CA PRO A 37 -24.96 3.40 -3.53
C PRO A 37 -25.59 2.55 -4.64
N ASP A 38 -25.35 2.91 -5.90
CA ASP A 38 -25.84 2.16 -7.06
C ASP A 38 -24.92 0.98 -7.46
N LEU A 39 -23.72 0.91 -6.92
CA LEU A 39 -22.72 -0.08 -7.33
C LEU A 39 -23.18 -1.51 -7.04
N LEU A 40 -23.60 -1.80 -5.82
CA LEU A 40 -24.03 -3.16 -5.45
C LEU A 40 -25.27 -3.61 -6.24
N PRO A 41 -26.32 -2.79 -6.40
CA PRO A 41 -27.45 -3.11 -7.30
C PRO A 41 -27.03 -3.38 -8.75
N GLN A 42 -26.12 -2.59 -9.30
CA GLN A 42 -25.60 -2.79 -10.66
C GLN A 42 -24.85 -4.11 -10.78
N LEU A 43 -23.98 -4.43 -9.83
CA LEU A 43 -23.23 -5.68 -9.80
C LEU A 43 -24.16 -6.90 -9.65
N GLN A 44 -25.19 -6.82 -8.80
CA GLN A 44 -26.18 -7.89 -8.66
C GLN A 44 -27.02 -8.06 -9.94
N SER A 45 -27.31 -7.00 -10.66
CA SER A 45 -27.98 -7.08 -11.96
C SER A 45 -27.11 -7.73 -13.03
N ALA A 46 -25.80 -7.41 -13.03
CA ALA A 46 -24.84 -7.96 -13.99
C ALA A 46 -24.40 -9.39 -13.67
N LEU A 47 -24.43 -9.76 -12.40
CA LEU A 47 -23.99 -11.05 -11.84
C LEU A 47 -25.08 -11.62 -10.91
N PRO A 48 -26.24 -12.03 -11.42
CA PRO A 48 -27.42 -12.38 -10.60
C PRO A 48 -27.20 -13.60 -9.69
N GLU A 49 -26.27 -14.48 -10.06
CA GLU A 49 -25.91 -15.67 -9.27
C GLU A 49 -24.80 -15.39 -8.23
N ALA A 50 -24.26 -14.17 -8.17
CA ALA A 50 -23.23 -13.82 -7.21
C ALA A 50 -23.81 -13.65 -5.80
N ILE A 51 -23.14 -14.28 -4.82
CA ILE A 51 -23.49 -14.16 -3.41
C ILE A 51 -22.73 -12.97 -2.84
N CYS A 52 -23.45 -11.91 -2.51
CA CYS A 52 -22.88 -10.62 -2.13
C CYS A 52 -22.93 -10.39 -0.62
N ARG A 53 -21.87 -9.78 -0.09
CA ARG A 53 -21.78 -9.30 1.29
C ARG A 53 -21.06 -7.98 1.35
N THR A 54 -21.50 -7.08 2.24
CA THR A 54 -20.72 -5.92 2.64
C THR A 54 -19.88 -6.25 3.88
N LEU A 55 -18.70 -5.64 3.97
CA LEU A 55 -17.80 -5.79 5.10
C LEU A 55 -17.21 -4.43 5.47
N ARG A 56 -17.08 -4.18 6.78
CA ARG A 56 -16.36 -2.99 7.26
C ARG A 56 -14.92 -3.05 6.77
N GLY A 57 -14.45 -1.95 6.16
CA GLY A 57 -13.08 -1.80 5.69
C GLY A 57 -12.18 -1.11 6.71
N GLY A 58 -11.02 -0.65 6.22
CA GLY A 58 -9.98 -0.01 7.03
C GLY A 58 -9.08 -1.01 7.76
N GLU A 59 -7.96 -0.54 8.30
CA GLU A 59 -6.97 -1.41 8.95
C GLU A 59 -7.57 -2.21 10.12
N GLU A 60 -8.58 -1.66 10.79
CA GLU A 60 -9.29 -2.33 11.88
C GLU A 60 -9.97 -3.65 11.48
N CYS A 61 -10.23 -3.86 10.19
CA CYS A 61 -10.82 -5.11 9.72
C CYS A 61 -9.82 -6.29 9.67
N LYS A 62 -8.51 -6.02 9.72
CA LYS A 62 -7.45 -7.03 9.55
C LYS A 62 -7.23 -7.87 10.80
N THR A 63 -8.26 -8.56 11.25
CA THR A 63 -8.26 -9.36 12.49
C THR A 63 -8.59 -10.83 12.24
N THR A 64 -8.25 -11.69 13.20
CA THR A 64 -8.64 -13.12 13.21
C THR A 64 -10.14 -13.29 13.25
N GLU A 65 -10.86 -12.40 13.91
CA GLU A 65 -12.33 -12.42 14.02
C GLU A 65 -12.96 -12.17 12.65
N SER A 66 -12.53 -11.13 11.93
CA SER A 66 -13.01 -10.82 10.58
C SER A 66 -12.69 -11.93 9.60
N LEU A 67 -11.50 -12.53 9.72
CA LEU A 67 -11.09 -13.68 8.93
C LEU A 67 -12.01 -14.89 9.19
N GLY A 68 -12.32 -15.18 10.47
CA GLY A 68 -13.26 -16.22 10.88
C GLY A 68 -14.67 -16.00 10.34
N LEU A 69 -15.15 -14.74 10.34
CA LEU A 69 -16.45 -14.38 9.78
C LEU A 69 -16.53 -14.63 8.26
N LEU A 70 -15.45 -14.35 7.52
CA LEU A 70 -15.39 -14.64 6.09
C LEU A 70 -15.41 -16.14 5.81
N TRP A 71 -14.64 -16.94 6.53
CA TRP A 71 -14.66 -18.41 6.38
C TRP A 71 -16.02 -19.00 6.73
N THR A 72 -16.66 -18.53 7.80
CA THR A 72 -18.00 -18.96 8.20
C THR A 72 -19.01 -18.67 7.10
N TRP A 73 -19.04 -17.45 6.59
CA TRP A 73 -19.93 -17.06 5.50
C TRP A 73 -19.72 -17.89 4.24
N LEU A 74 -18.47 -18.05 3.80
CA LEU A 74 -18.15 -18.90 2.63
C LEU A 74 -18.65 -20.33 2.83
N SER A 75 -18.51 -20.88 4.03
CA SER A 75 -18.94 -22.24 4.36
C SER A 75 -20.46 -22.38 4.39
N GLU A 76 -21.17 -21.45 5.04
CA GLU A 76 -22.63 -21.45 5.15
C GLU A 76 -23.30 -21.30 3.79
N GLU A 77 -22.73 -20.46 2.91
CA GLU A 77 -23.21 -20.28 1.54
C GLU A 77 -22.71 -21.36 0.57
N GLY A 78 -22.05 -22.40 1.09
CA GLY A 78 -21.66 -23.60 0.33
C GLY A 78 -20.54 -23.35 -0.68
N ALA A 79 -19.57 -22.52 -0.36
CA ALA A 79 -18.36 -22.33 -1.17
C ALA A 79 -17.60 -23.66 -1.31
N THR A 80 -17.13 -23.95 -2.49
CA THR A 80 -16.33 -25.12 -2.83
C THR A 80 -14.90 -24.72 -3.19
N ARG A 81 -14.06 -25.69 -3.50
CA ARG A 81 -12.70 -25.44 -4.00
C ARG A 81 -12.66 -24.77 -5.38
N ARG A 82 -13.77 -24.81 -6.12
CA ARG A 82 -13.93 -24.21 -7.44
C ARG A 82 -14.63 -22.85 -7.39
N SER A 83 -14.99 -22.39 -6.19
CA SER A 83 -15.59 -21.06 -6.02
C SER A 83 -14.55 -19.97 -6.19
N ALA A 84 -15.01 -18.75 -6.45
CA ALA A 84 -14.16 -17.57 -6.57
C ALA A 84 -14.66 -16.43 -5.67
N LEU A 85 -13.73 -15.62 -5.19
CA LEU A 85 -13.99 -14.46 -4.32
C LEU A 85 -13.56 -13.16 -5.01
N VAL A 86 -14.51 -12.27 -5.25
CA VAL A 86 -14.28 -10.91 -5.72
C VAL A 86 -14.20 -9.98 -4.51
N LEU A 87 -13.16 -9.19 -4.43
CA LEU A 87 -12.91 -8.22 -3.34
C LEU A 87 -12.89 -6.80 -3.92
N ILE A 88 -13.84 -5.97 -3.50
CA ILE A 88 -14.00 -4.59 -3.95
C ILE A 88 -13.80 -3.66 -2.75
N GLY A 89 -12.64 -3.00 -2.67
CA GLY A 89 -12.30 -2.15 -1.53
C GLY A 89 -10.85 -1.70 -1.50
N GLY A 90 -10.46 -1.10 -0.39
CA GLY A 90 -9.08 -0.68 -0.11
C GLY A 90 -8.14 -1.85 0.22
N GLY A 91 -6.86 -1.55 0.38
CA GLY A 91 -5.80 -2.53 0.63
C GLY A 91 -6.07 -3.46 1.81
N ALA A 92 -6.65 -2.95 2.89
CA ALA A 92 -6.96 -3.76 4.07
C ALA A 92 -7.98 -4.87 3.77
N LEU A 93 -9.02 -4.58 2.97
CA LEU A 93 -9.99 -5.60 2.53
C LEU A 93 -9.34 -6.62 1.59
N LEU A 94 -8.46 -6.15 0.69
CA LEU A 94 -7.76 -7.05 -0.24
C LEU A 94 -6.83 -7.99 0.51
N ASP A 95 -6.11 -7.51 1.52
CA ASP A 95 -5.23 -8.31 2.38
C ASP A 95 -6.03 -9.38 3.16
N LEU A 96 -7.08 -8.96 3.86
CA LEU A 96 -7.94 -9.83 4.66
C LEU A 96 -8.65 -10.89 3.80
N GLY A 97 -9.30 -10.44 2.74
CA GLY A 97 -10.06 -11.32 1.84
C GLY A 97 -9.15 -12.26 1.04
N GLY A 98 -7.98 -11.76 0.62
CA GLY A 98 -6.95 -12.57 -0.01
C GLY A 98 -6.43 -13.67 0.92
N LEU A 99 -6.21 -13.36 2.21
CA LEU A 99 -5.82 -14.37 3.20
C LEU A 99 -6.95 -15.37 3.45
N ALA A 100 -8.20 -14.89 3.53
CA ALA A 100 -9.36 -15.78 3.64
C ALA A 100 -9.40 -16.77 2.46
N ALA A 101 -9.26 -16.26 1.24
CA ALA A 101 -9.26 -17.08 0.03
C ALA A 101 -8.08 -18.06 -0.02
N SER A 102 -6.89 -17.61 0.38
CA SER A 102 -5.67 -18.42 0.35
C SER A 102 -5.74 -19.65 1.27
N THR A 103 -6.45 -19.52 2.35
CA THR A 103 -6.55 -20.55 3.41
C THR A 103 -7.83 -21.38 3.31
N TYR A 104 -8.92 -20.81 2.78
CA TYR A 104 -10.17 -21.54 2.59
C TYR A 104 -9.97 -22.68 1.59
N MET A 105 -10.28 -23.92 2.02
CA MET A 105 -10.09 -25.16 1.24
C MET A 105 -8.70 -25.30 0.58
N ARG A 106 -7.66 -24.69 1.12
CA ARG A 106 -6.27 -24.61 0.62
C ARG A 106 -6.11 -23.74 -0.63
N GLY A 107 -6.99 -22.79 -0.82
CA GLY A 107 -6.96 -21.79 -1.89
C GLY A 107 -8.15 -21.85 -2.81
N ILE A 108 -8.83 -20.71 -2.97
CA ILE A 108 -9.86 -20.44 -3.99
C ILE A 108 -9.42 -19.24 -4.82
N ALA A 109 -9.91 -19.12 -6.05
CA ALA A 109 -9.57 -18.01 -6.94
C ALA A 109 -10.03 -16.67 -6.37
N THR A 110 -9.25 -15.60 -6.64
CA THR A 110 -9.59 -14.23 -6.25
C THR A 110 -9.56 -13.29 -7.43
N VAL A 111 -10.43 -12.29 -7.42
CA VAL A 111 -10.39 -11.10 -8.28
C VAL A 111 -10.37 -9.87 -7.39
N TYR A 112 -9.42 -8.98 -7.62
CA TYR A 112 -9.30 -7.74 -6.86
C TYR A 112 -9.82 -6.55 -7.66
N VAL A 113 -10.60 -5.70 -7.01
CA VAL A 113 -11.06 -4.41 -7.49
C VAL A 113 -10.63 -3.36 -6.46
N PRO A 114 -9.39 -2.86 -6.56
CA PRO A 114 -8.88 -1.86 -5.64
C PRO A 114 -9.61 -0.53 -5.82
N THR A 115 -10.04 0.08 -4.72
CA THR A 115 -10.82 1.34 -4.74
C THR A 115 -10.06 2.53 -4.14
N THR A 116 -8.87 2.32 -3.60
CA THR A 116 -7.96 3.39 -3.15
C THR A 116 -6.73 3.44 -4.04
N LEU A 117 -6.12 4.61 -4.22
CA LEU A 117 -4.90 4.73 -5.01
C LEU A 117 -3.78 3.83 -4.47
N LEU A 118 -3.62 3.77 -3.14
CA LEU A 118 -2.66 2.88 -2.49
C LEU A 118 -2.89 1.40 -2.89
N ALA A 119 -4.14 0.96 -2.89
CA ALA A 119 -4.47 -0.40 -3.30
C ALA A 119 -4.23 -0.62 -4.80
N MET A 120 -4.52 0.37 -5.65
CA MET A 120 -4.31 0.29 -7.10
C MET A 120 -2.84 0.10 -7.46
N VAL A 121 -1.95 0.91 -6.87
CA VAL A 121 -0.52 0.92 -7.25
C VAL A 121 0.34 -0.03 -6.42
N ASP A 122 -0.13 -0.43 -5.23
CA ASP A 122 0.69 -1.22 -4.30
C ASP A 122 0.00 -2.51 -3.83
N ALA A 123 -1.03 -2.46 -3.00
CA ALA A 123 -1.54 -3.64 -2.27
C ALA A 123 -2.13 -4.73 -3.20
N SER A 124 -2.73 -4.38 -4.33
CA SER A 124 -3.28 -5.37 -5.28
C SER A 124 -2.21 -6.12 -6.08
N VAL A 125 -0.95 -5.70 -6.03
CA VAL A 125 0.15 -6.24 -6.83
C VAL A 125 1.12 -7.04 -5.96
N GLY A 126 1.37 -8.29 -6.35
CA GLY A 126 2.41 -9.12 -5.73
C GLY A 126 1.93 -10.18 -4.76
N GLY A 127 0.61 -10.35 -4.62
CA GLY A 127 -0.02 -11.49 -3.97
C GLY A 127 0.24 -11.60 -2.46
N LYS A 128 0.77 -10.58 -1.81
CA LYS A 128 0.85 -10.55 -0.34
C LYS A 128 -0.56 -10.40 0.23
N THR A 129 -0.89 -11.20 1.22
CA THR A 129 -2.15 -11.13 1.97
C THR A 129 -1.82 -11.21 3.45
N ALA A 130 -2.56 -10.48 4.30
CA ALA A 130 -2.20 -10.42 5.72
C ALA A 130 -3.37 -10.03 6.62
N ILE A 131 -3.19 -10.35 7.89
CA ILE A 131 -3.91 -9.77 9.03
C ILE A 131 -2.91 -9.29 10.09
N ASP A 132 -3.37 -8.42 10.94
CA ASP A 132 -2.64 -7.96 12.12
C ASP A 132 -2.83 -8.94 13.27
N PHE A 133 -1.82 -9.11 14.09
CA PHE A 133 -1.90 -10.03 15.22
C PHE A 133 -1.04 -9.53 16.38
N LEU A 134 -1.58 -9.56 17.60
CA LEU A 134 -0.92 -9.08 18.83
C LEU A 134 -0.33 -7.66 18.69
N GLY A 135 -1.05 -6.77 17.99
CA GLY A 135 -0.62 -5.38 17.79
C GLY A 135 0.51 -5.19 16.77
N VAL A 136 0.87 -6.24 16.04
CA VAL A 136 1.88 -6.19 14.97
C VAL A 136 1.17 -6.26 13.62
N LYS A 137 1.33 -5.22 12.80
CA LYS A 137 0.77 -5.15 11.45
C LYS A 137 1.33 -6.25 10.56
N ASN A 138 0.45 -6.85 9.75
CA ASN A 138 0.81 -7.83 8.72
C ASN A 138 1.67 -9.01 9.24
N LEU A 139 1.45 -9.44 10.50
CA LEU A 139 2.25 -10.49 11.11
C LEU A 139 1.92 -11.88 10.55
N ILE A 140 0.64 -12.13 10.28
CA ILE A 140 0.16 -13.40 9.75
C ILE A 140 -0.34 -13.18 8.33
N GLY A 141 0.19 -13.93 7.38
CA GLY A 141 -0.17 -13.77 5.98
C GLY A 141 0.34 -14.90 5.09
N SER A 142 0.02 -14.77 3.82
CA SER A 142 0.45 -15.71 2.78
C SER A 142 0.82 -14.98 1.49
N PHE A 143 1.44 -15.71 0.57
CA PHE A 143 1.56 -15.30 -0.82
C PHE A 143 0.47 -16.02 -1.61
N HIS A 144 -0.56 -15.29 -2.06
CA HIS A 144 -1.68 -15.80 -2.83
C HIS A 144 -1.89 -14.95 -4.08
N PRO A 145 -1.34 -15.34 -5.22
CA PRO A 145 -1.52 -14.61 -6.47
C PRO A 145 -3.01 -14.52 -6.82
N THR A 146 -3.50 -13.32 -7.08
CA THR A 146 -4.86 -13.12 -7.56
C THR A 146 -4.99 -13.53 -9.03
N HIS A 147 -6.18 -14.00 -9.43
CA HIS A 147 -6.46 -14.38 -10.81
C HIS A 147 -6.47 -13.15 -11.73
N GLU A 148 -7.14 -12.08 -11.29
CA GLU A 148 -7.22 -10.83 -12.05
C GLU A 148 -7.33 -9.63 -11.12
N VAL A 149 -6.84 -8.48 -11.56
CA VAL A 149 -7.04 -7.18 -10.92
C VAL A 149 -7.71 -6.25 -11.92
N ILE A 150 -8.83 -5.63 -11.51
CA ILE A 150 -9.56 -4.65 -12.29
C ILE A 150 -9.41 -3.29 -11.59
N VAL A 151 -8.62 -2.41 -12.16
CA VAL A 151 -8.41 -1.04 -11.67
C VAL A 151 -9.33 -0.10 -12.41
N ASP A 152 -10.39 0.33 -11.75
CA ASP A 152 -11.31 1.37 -12.26
C ASP A 152 -10.95 2.71 -11.62
N ILE A 153 -10.42 3.62 -12.43
CA ILE A 153 -9.91 4.93 -11.99
C ILE A 153 -11.04 5.81 -11.45
N ASP A 154 -12.28 5.56 -11.86
CA ASP A 154 -13.44 6.33 -11.41
C ASP A 154 -13.61 6.35 -9.89
N PHE A 155 -13.13 5.33 -9.17
CA PHE A 155 -13.10 5.31 -7.70
C PHE A 155 -12.28 6.44 -7.08
N LEU A 156 -11.27 6.98 -7.78
CA LEU A 156 -10.47 8.10 -7.27
C LEU A 156 -11.27 9.38 -7.11
N ARG A 157 -12.39 9.55 -7.84
CA ARG A 157 -13.23 10.76 -7.77
C ARG A 157 -13.95 10.92 -6.44
N THR A 158 -14.18 9.83 -5.72
CA THR A 158 -14.83 9.82 -4.41
C THR A 158 -13.88 9.53 -3.27
N LEU A 159 -12.60 9.29 -3.60
CA LEU A 159 -11.57 8.99 -2.60
C LEU A 159 -11.26 10.24 -1.77
N PRO A 160 -11.30 10.18 -0.43
CA PRO A 160 -10.89 11.29 0.42
C PRO A 160 -9.45 11.75 0.10
N LEU A 161 -9.21 13.07 0.16
CA LEU A 161 -7.92 13.66 -0.18
C LEU A 161 -6.75 13.03 0.59
N GLU A 162 -6.94 12.75 1.87
CA GLU A 162 -5.92 12.10 2.71
C GLU A 162 -5.52 10.71 2.17
N GLU A 163 -6.49 9.92 1.75
CA GLU A 163 -6.28 8.60 1.13
C GLU A 163 -5.66 8.71 -0.26
N LEU A 164 -6.04 9.73 -1.04
CA LEU A 164 -5.44 10.00 -2.34
C LEU A 164 -3.95 10.34 -2.18
N LEU A 165 -3.62 11.26 -1.27
CA LEU A 165 -2.23 11.66 -0.98
C LEU A 165 -1.43 10.51 -0.36
N SER A 166 -2.06 9.65 0.46
CA SER A 166 -1.43 8.43 0.96
C SER A 166 -1.03 7.51 -0.20
N GLY A 167 -1.95 7.23 -1.12
CA GLY A 167 -1.63 6.43 -2.30
C GLY A 167 -0.56 7.08 -3.19
N TYR A 168 -0.58 8.41 -3.32
CA TYR A 168 0.42 9.15 -4.08
C TYR A 168 1.82 9.07 -3.47
N GLY A 169 1.95 8.92 -2.17
CA GLY A 169 3.24 8.63 -1.51
C GLY A 169 3.91 7.36 -2.07
N GLU A 170 3.13 6.33 -2.39
CA GLU A 170 3.63 5.13 -3.05
C GLU A 170 4.02 5.38 -4.52
N VAL A 171 3.30 6.25 -5.23
CA VAL A 171 3.69 6.70 -6.58
C VAL A 171 5.04 7.43 -6.53
N VAL A 172 5.25 8.31 -5.55
CA VAL A 172 6.54 9.01 -5.30
C VAL A 172 7.65 7.98 -5.03
N LYS A 173 7.38 6.97 -4.21
CA LYS A 173 8.32 5.87 -3.95
C LYS A 173 8.67 5.12 -5.24
N HIS A 174 7.68 4.73 -6.03
CA HIS A 174 7.92 4.03 -7.29
C HIS A 174 8.69 4.89 -8.29
N ALA A 175 8.37 6.19 -8.38
CA ALA A 175 9.10 7.13 -9.21
C ALA A 175 10.57 7.28 -8.78
N THR A 176 10.83 7.29 -7.46
CA THR A 176 12.21 7.26 -6.91
C THR A 176 12.95 6.00 -7.34
N LEU A 177 12.30 4.84 -7.29
CA LEU A 177 12.89 3.56 -7.69
C LEU A 177 13.15 3.46 -9.19
N MET A 178 12.24 3.97 -10.01
CA MET A 178 12.40 4.04 -11.46
C MET A 178 13.46 5.05 -11.90
N GLY A 179 13.57 6.16 -11.18
CA GLY A 179 14.49 7.25 -11.52
C GLY A 179 14.15 7.96 -12.83
N GLY A 180 15.14 8.65 -13.40
CA GLY A 180 15.07 9.22 -14.75
C GLY A 180 13.82 10.09 -14.99
N GLU A 181 13.04 9.75 -16.02
CA GLU A 181 11.84 10.52 -16.39
C GLU A 181 10.70 10.37 -15.38
N ALA A 182 10.55 9.20 -14.78
CA ALA A 182 9.48 8.98 -13.79
C ALA A 182 9.63 9.91 -12.57
N TRP A 183 10.87 10.07 -12.08
CA TRP A 183 11.16 11.02 -11.00
C TRP A 183 10.90 12.48 -11.42
N ARG A 184 11.33 12.87 -12.62
CA ARG A 184 11.06 14.22 -13.13
C ARG A 184 9.58 14.52 -13.32
N GLU A 185 8.80 13.51 -13.76
CA GLU A 185 7.36 13.62 -13.92
C GLU A 185 6.66 13.91 -12.59
N VAL A 186 6.95 13.14 -11.55
CA VAL A 186 6.38 13.36 -10.20
C VAL A 186 6.78 14.72 -9.64
N CYS A 187 8.06 15.14 -9.80
CA CYS A 187 8.49 16.48 -9.39
C CYS A 187 7.78 17.60 -10.15
N ARG A 188 7.40 17.40 -11.41
CA ARG A 188 6.66 18.38 -12.21
C ARG A 188 5.19 18.43 -11.85
N ILE A 189 4.60 17.30 -11.52
CA ILE A 189 3.20 17.23 -11.07
C ILE A 189 3.05 17.93 -9.73
N GLY A 190 3.95 17.65 -8.77
CA GLY A 190 3.82 18.15 -7.39
C GLY A 190 2.55 17.63 -6.75
N ASP A 191 1.58 18.53 -6.50
CA ASP A 191 0.26 18.17 -6.00
C ASP A 191 -0.59 17.46 -7.09
N PRO A 192 -1.02 16.21 -6.85
CA PRO A 192 -1.78 15.43 -7.82
C PRO A 192 -3.27 15.82 -7.89
N VAL A 193 -3.73 16.74 -7.04
CA VAL A 193 -5.12 17.21 -7.05
C VAL A 193 -5.40 17.91 -8.38
N GLY A 194 -6.37 17.40 -9.13
CA GLY A 194 -6.75 17.97 -10.43
C GLY A 194 -6.14 17.28 -11.64
N LEU A 195 -5.36 16.22 -11.47
CA LEU A 195 -4.96 15.36 -12.58
C LEU A 195 -6.20 14.79 -13.28
N MET A 196 -6.13 14.74 -14.61
CA MET A 196 -7.19 14.13 -15.43
C MET A 196 -7.10 12.62 -15.44
N ASP A 197 -8.17 11.94 -15.84
CA ASP A 197 -8.26 10.47 -15.84
C ASP A 197 -7.13 9.79 -16.62
N ASP A 198 -6.73 10.34 -17.76
CA ASP A 198 -5.64 9.83 -18.59
C ASP A 198 -4.26 10.01 -17.94
N GLU A 199 -4.06 11.09 -17.20
CA GLU A 199 -2.84 11.32 -16.41
C GLU A 199 -2.77 10.35 -15.24
N TRP A 200 -3.87 10.14 -14.51
CA TRP A 200 -3.97 9.10 -13.48
C TRP A 200 -3.70 7.71 -14.04
N GLN A 201 -4.33 7.39 -15.18
CA GLN A 201 -4.12 6.09 -15.81
C GLN A 201 -2.64 5.85 -16.12
N ALA A 202 -1.98 6.83 -16.72
CA ALA A 202 -0.56 6.74 -17.06
C ALA A 202 0.34 6.54 -15.83
N LEU A 203 0.08 7.25 -14.71
CA LEU A 203 0.82 7.11 -13.46
C LEU A 203 0.61 5.73 -12.82
N ILE A 204 -0.64 5.28 -12.77
CA ILE A 204 -1.01 3.98 -12.20
C ILE A 204 -0.39 2.85 -13.02
N GLU A 205 -0.51 2.89 -14.35
CA GLU A 205 0.09 1.90 -15.25
C GLU A 205 1.61 1.79 -15.08
N LYS A 206 2.32 2.93 -14.99
CA LYS A 206 3.76 2.96 -14.75
C LYS A 206 4.14 2.34 -13.41
N SER A 207 3.43 2.71 -12.34
CA SER A 207 3.66 2.18 -10.99
C SER A 207 3.45 0.67 -10.94
N ILE A 208 2.34 0.20 -11.51
CA ILE A 208 1.99 -1.21 -11.57
C ILE A 208 3.02 -2.00 -12.40
N ALA A 209 3.37 -1.50 -13.59
CA ALA A 209 4.34 -2.17 -14.46
C ALA A 209 5.69 -2.33 -13.76
N TYR A 210 6.17 -1.28 -13.10
CA TYR A 210 7.40 -1.33 -12.34
C TYR A 210 7.33 -2.34 -11.19
N LYS A 211 6.30 -2.23 -10.33
CA LYS A 211 6.14 -3.16 -9.20
C LYS A 211 6.02 -4.60 -9.66
N THR A 212 5.25 -4.86 -10.73
CA THR A 212 5.09 -6.19 -11.32
C THR A 212 6.44 -6.75 -11.75
N SER A 213 7.26 -5.98 -12.45
CA SER A 213 8.60 -6.44 -12.89
C SER A 213 9.50 -6.84 -11.72
N VAL A 214 9.46 -6.08 -10.61
CA VAL A 214 10.21 -6.40 -9.39
C VAL A 214 9.68 -7.65 -8.70
N VAL A 215 8.35 -7.81 -8.64
CA VAL A 215 7.68 -8.98 -8.04
C VAL A 215 7.95 -10.25 -8.84
N GLU A 216 7.90 -10.18 -10.18
CA GLU A 216 8.20 -11.32 -11.06
C GLU A 216 9.64 -11.79 -10.91
N ALA A 217 10.58 -10.85 -10.72
CA ALA A 217 11.98 -11.16 -10.50
C ALA A 217 12.25 -11.79 -9.11
N ASP A 218 11.45 -11.46 -8.09
CA ASP A 218 11.59 -11.98 -6.73
C ASP A 218 10.21 -12.11 -6.04
N PRO A 219 9.43 -13.15 -6.35
CA PRO A 219 8.06 -13.32 -5.83
C PRO A 219 7.97 -13.40 -4.29
N THR A 220 9.00 -13.88 -3.62
CA THR A 220 9.01 -14.15 -2.16
C THR A 220 9.84 -13.17 -1.34
N GLU A 221 10.34 -12.08 -1.94
CA GLU A 221 11.08 -11.01 -1.27
C GLU A 221 12.35 -11.48 -0.54
N ARG A 222 13.11 -12.34 -1.20
CA ARG A 222 14.39 -12.83 -0.66
C ARG A 222 15.60 -12.02 -1.12
N GLY A 223 15.46 -11.18 -2.14
CA GLY A 223 16.53 -10.42 -2.76
C GLY A 223 16.05 -9.07 -3.30
N LEU A 224 15.90 -8.98 -4.64
CA LEU A 224 15.62 -7.74 -5.35
C LEU A 224 14.36 -7.00 -4.83
N ARG A 225 13.29 -7.73 -4.51
CA ARG A 225 12.02 -7.11 -4.06
C ARG A 225 12.18 -6.27 -2.81
N ARG A 226 13.27 -6.41 -2.06
CA ARG A 226 13.58 -5.57 -0.89
C ARG A 226 13.72 -4.09 -1.25
N ILE A 227 14.06 -3.73 -2.50
CA ILE A 227 14.13 -2.34 -2.92
C ILE A 227 12.80 -1.61 -2.76
N LEU A 228 11.66 -2.33 -2.84
CA LEU A 228 10.34 -1.74 -2.61
C LEU A 228 10.15 -1.21 -1.19
N ASN A 229 11.07 -1.51 -0.27
CA ASN A 229 11.04 -1.05 1.11
C ASN A 229 11.86 0.23 1.37
N ILE A 230 12.24 1.01 0.33
CA ILE A 230 12.81 2.35 0.57
C ILE A 230 11.80 3.20 1.34
N GLY A 231 12.27 3.95 2.31
CA GLY A 231 11.41 4.76 3.17
C GLY A 231 10.57 4.00 4.20
N HIS A 232 10.51 2.67 4.13
CA HIS A 232 9.60 1.89 4.97
C HIS A 232 10.13 1.60 6.37
N THR A 233 11.44 1.47 6.56
CA THR A 233 11.99 1.15 7.90
C THR A 233 11.69 2.28 8.88
N VAL A 234 11.95 3.52 8.48
CA VAL A 234 11.63 4.69 9.27
C VAL A 234 10.15 5.06 9.17
N GLY A 235 9.56 4.95 7.97
CA GLY A 235 8.14 5.24 7.73
C GLY A 235 7.21 4.41 8.62
N HIS A 236 7.38 3.10 8.67
CA HIS A 236 6.59 2.22 9.55
C HIS A 236 6.76 2.56 11.03
N ALA A 237 7.96 2.98 11.45
CA ALA A 237 8.17 3.40 12.84
C ALA A 237 7.41 4.69 13.15
N LEU A 238 7.40 5.68 12.24
CA LEU A 238 6.62 6.91 12.38
C LEU A 238 5.11 6.63 12.36
N GLU A 239 4.65 5.79 11.44
CA GLU A 239 3.25 5.35 11.34
C GLU A 239 2.81 4.67 12.65
N ALA A 240 3.53 3.63 13.09
CA ALA A 240 3.23 2.92 14.33
C ALA A 240 3.26 3.85 15.56
N TYR A 241 4.22 4.77 15.60
CA TYR A 241 4.30 5.77 16.66
C TYR A 241 3.10 6.72 16.65
N SER A 242 2.58 7.10 15.50
CA SER A 242 1.40 7.97 15.38
C SER A 242 0.14 7.36 16.00
N HIS A 243 0.01 6.05 15.96
CA HIS A 243 -1.12 5.31 16.50
C HIS A 243 -1.05 5.07 18.03
N GLN A 244 0.08 5.32 18.69
CA GLN A 244 0.24 5.04 20.13
C GLN A 244 -0.46 6.05 21.04
N ASN A 245 -0.91 7.19 20.50
CA ASN A 245 -1.50 8.25 21.31
C ASN A 245 -2.67 8.89 20.55
N GLU A 246 -3.87 8.79 21.11
CA GLU A 246 -5.11 9.34 20.53
C GLU A 246 -5.11 10.88 20.34
N PHE A 247 -4.25 11.60 21.06
CA PHE A 247 -4.08 13.05 20.90
C PHE A 247 -3.10 13.43 19.78
N ARG A 248 -2.48 12.44 19.13
CA ARG A 248 -1.55 12.67 18.04
C ARG A 248 -2.26 12.46 16.69
N ARG A 249 -1.92 13.30 15.70
CA ARG A 249 -2.38 13.06 14.34
C ARG A 249 -1.92 11.68 13.86
N THR A 250 -2.84 10.89 13.39
CA THR A 250 -2.53 9.62 12.71
C THR A 250 -1.79 9.92 11.41
N LEU A 251 -0.76 9.16 11.13
CA LEU A 251 0.04 9.32 9.93
C LEU A 251 -0.38 8.27 8.89
N PRO A 252 -0.98 8.67 7.75
CA PRO A 252 -1.30 7.75 6.68
C PRO A 252 -0.05 7.07 6.13
N HIS A 253 -0.18 5.83 5.67
CA HIS A 253 0.94 4.98 5.25
C HIS A 253 1.88 5.66 4.25
N GLY A 254 1.37 6.17 3.13
CA GLY A 254 2.22 6.76 2.09
C GLY A 254 2.86 8.09 2.51
N GLU A 255 2.20 8.88 3.38
CA GLU A 255 2.83 10.04 4.01
C GLU A 255 4.02 9.60 4.88
N ALA A 256 3.83 8.55 5.70
CA ALA A 256 4.89 7.97 6.52
C ALA A 256 6.06 7.46 5.65
N VAL A 257 5.77 6.85 4.50
CA VAL A 257 6.77 6.38 3.54
C VAL A 257 7.58 7.55 2.96
N VAL A 258 6.95 8.67 2.58
CA VAL A 258 7.68 9.85 2.07
C VAL A 258 8.53 10.49 3.16
N PHE A 259 8.05 10.57 4.40
CA PHE A 259 8.85 11.03 5.54
C PHE A 259 10.03 10.08 5.82
N GLY A 260 9.77 8.78 5.73
CA GLY A 260 10.82 7.77 5.82
C GLY A 260 11.86 7.93 4.72
N LEU A 261 11.44 8.18 3.47
CA LEU A 261 12.36 8.45 2.36
C LEU A 261 13.27 9.66 2.63
N LEU A 262 12.73 10.74 3.19
CA LEU A 262 13.51 11.92 3.57
C LEU A 262 14.58 11.57 4.61
N ILE A 263 14.19 10.89 5.69
CA ILE A 263 15.10 10.52 6.77
C ILE A 263 16.15 9.51 6.28
N GLU A 264 15.72 8.47 5.58
CA GLU A 264 16.62 7.43 5.05
C GLU A 264 17.58 7.99 3.99
N SER A 265 17.14 8.97 3.17
CA SER A 265 18.01 9.66 2.22
C SER A 265 19.03 10.54 2.91
N TYR A 266 18.67 11.22 4.02
CA TYR A 266 19.63 11.98 4.83
C TYR A 266 20.68 11.04 5.45
N ILE A 267 20.27 9.94 6.04
CA ILE A 267 21.18 8.93 6.62
C ILE A 267 22.11 8.38 5.54
N THR A 268 21.57 8.07 4.36
CA THR A 268 22.36 7.58 3.21
C THR A 268 23.36 8.63 2.74
N MET A 269 22.98 9.90 2.71
CA MET A 269 23.87 11.01 2.36
C MET A 269 25.06 11.09 3.32
N CYS A 270 24.86 10.93 4.63
CA CYS A 270 25.92 10.97 5.63
C CYS A 270 26.89 9.79 5.50
N GLN A 271 26.44 8.64 5.05
CA GLN A 271 27.26 7.41 5.02
C GLN A 271 27.85 7.07 3.66
N ARG A 272 27.13 7.33 2.57
CA ARG A 272 27.47 6.88 1.22
C ARG A 272 27.49 8.03 0.19
N GLY A 273 26.86 9.14 0.53
CA GLY A 273 26.56 10.21 -0.40
C GLY A 273 25.26 9.97 -1.15
N THR A 274 24.41 10.98 -1.17
CA THR A 274 23.13 11.00 -1.93
C THR A 274 23.08 12.27 -2.75
N SER A 275 22.42 12.24 -3.91
CA SER A 275 22.19 13.42 -4.72
C SER A 275 21.48 14.52 -3.91
N LYS A 276 22.18 15.66 -3.71
CA LYS A 276 21.61 16.82 -3.01
C LYS A 276 20.40 17.40 -3.75
N GLU A 277 20.38 17.26 -5.07
CA GLU A 277 19.26 17.69 -5.90
C GLU A 277 18.02 16.84 -5.60
N TYR A 278 18.19 15.51 -5.54
CA TYR A 278 17.10 14.60 -5.17
C TYR A 278 16.53 14.96 -3.79
N ILE A 279 17.38 15.13 -2.78
CA ILE A 279 16.91 15.48 -1.42
C ILE A 279 16.13 16.80 -1.44
N ARG A 280 16.61 17.85 -2.14
CA ARG A 280 15.87 19.10 -2.27
C ARG A 280 14.51 18.96 -2.93
N GLN A 281 14.44 18.20 -4.02
CA GLN A 281 13.20 17.92 -4.72
C GLN A 281 12.21 17.14 -3.82
N LEU A 282 12.69 16.12 -3.12
CA LEU A 282 11.88 15.34 -2.19
C LEU A 282 11.37 16.19 -1.00
N MET A 283 12.22 17.09 -0.45
CA MET A 283 11.79 18.07 0.57
C MET A 283 10.67 18.98 0.06
N THR A 284 10.79 19.45 -1.18
CA THR A 284 9.78 20.31 -1.80
C THR A 284 8.46 19.56 -1.95
N LEU A 285 8.47 18.34 -2.50
CA LEU A 285 7.30 17.49 -2.61
C LEU A 285 6.65 17.20 -1.25
N ALA A 286 7.45 16.83 -0.25
CA ALA A 286 6.92 16.54 1.07
C ALA A 286 6.21 17.75 1.71
N ARG A 287 6.76 18.94 1.55
CA ARG A 287 6.14 20.19 2.06
C ARG A 287 4.88 20.59 1.30
N GLU A 288 4.81 20.28 0.02
CA GLU A 288 3.66 20.57 -0.83
C GLU A 288 2.50 19.62 -0.54
N LEU A 289 2.82 18.34 -0.32
CA LEU A 289 1.82 17.27 -0.18
C LEU A 289 1.32 17.06 1.24
N TYR A 290 2.17 17.29 2.26
CA TYR A 290 1.90 16.84 3.62
C TYR A 290 2.10 17.93 4.67
N SER A 291 1.36 17.77 5.76
CA SER A 291 1.48 18.62 6.94
C SER A 291 2.58 18.12 7.89
N PRO A 292 3.20 19.00 8.70
CA PRO A 292 4.21 18.59 9.68
C PRO A 292 3.71 17.47 10.60
N PHE A 293 4.59 16.52 10.92
CA PHE A 293 4.36 15.53 11.95
C PHE A 293 5.20 15.84 13.18
N PHE A 294 4.54 16.05 14.31
CA PHE A 294 5.18 16.54 15.53
C PHE A 294 5.69 15.43 16.43
N TYR A 295 6.97 15.45 16.72
CA TYR A 295 7.66 14.66 17.74
C TYR A 295 8.87 15.45 18.27
N THR A 296 9.45 15.01 19.35
CA THR A 296 10.56 15.69 20.05
C THR A 296 11.71 14.72 20.30
N CYS A 297 12.87 15.22 20.74
CA CYS A 297 13.99 14.37 21.13
C CYS A 297 13.64 13.35 22.22
N LYS A 298 12.58 13.58 23.00
CA LYS A 298 12.10 12.64 24.03
C LYS A 298 11.47 11.39 23.41
N ASP A 299 11.02 11.49 22.18
CA ASP A 299 10.34 10.41 21.46
C ASP A 299 11.33 9.51 20.69
N TYR A 300 12.58 9.94 20.53
CA TYR A 300 13.61 9.18 19.78
C TYR A 300 13.85 7.76 20.29
N PRO A 301 13.91 7.49 21.62
CA PRO A 301 14.10 6.13 22.09
C PRO A 301 12.99 5.17 21.63
N GLU A 302 11.76 5.65 21.58
CA GLU A 302 10.62 4.84 21.12
C GLU A 302 10.65 4.64 19.60
N LEU A 303 10.95 5.69 18.82
CA LEU A 303 11.10 5.58 17.37
C LEU A 303 12.21 4.58 17.01
N LEU A 304 13.37 4.67 17.68
CA LEU A 304 14.46 3.72 17.49
C LEU A 304 14.06 2.28 17.87
N ARG A 305 13.29 2.12 18.94
CA ARG A 305 12.74 0.81 19.34
C ARG A 305 11.85 0.23 18.24
N LEU A 306 10.95 1.02 17.67
CA LEU A 306 10.05 0.62 16.60
C LEU A 306 10.83 0.24 15.31
N MET A 307 11.85 1.03 14.93
CA MET A 307 12.71 0.72 13.79
C MET A 307 13.45 -0.63 13.96
N ARG A 308 13.89 -0.96 15.18
CA ARG A 308 14.57 -2.23 15.45
C ARG A 308 13.66 -3.46 15.38
N HIS A 309 12.37 -3.29 15.60
CA HIS A 309 11.36 -4.36 15.48
C HIS A 309 11.05 -4.74 14.02
N ASP A 310 11.55 -3.98 13.04
CA ASP A 310 11.44 -4.41 11.64
C ASP A 310 12.20 -5.74 11.46
N LYS A 311 11.51 -6.72 10.86
CA LYS A 311 11.95 -8.13 10.69
C LYS A 311 13.32 -8.30 10.00
N LYS A 312 13.89 -7.23 9.48
CA LYS A 312 15.13 -7.21 8.70
C LYS A 312 16.38 -6.91 9.54
N ASN A 313 16.20 -6.50 10.80
CA ASN A 313 17.28 -6.00 11.62
C ASN A 313 17.89 -7.11 12.50
N SER A 314 19.21 -7.22 12.48
CA SER A 314 19.99 -8.04 13.40
C SER A 314 20.36 -7.25 14.64
N ALA A 315 20.71 -7.92 15.74
CA ALA A 315 21.03 -7.29 17.02
C ALA A 315 22.03 -6.13 16.87
N GLY A 316 21.54 -4.89 17.00
CA GLY A 316 22.38 -3.69 17.07
C GLY A 316 22.58 -2.91 15.77
N THR A 317 22.12 -3.40 14.61
CA THR A 317 22.28 -2.71 13.32
C THR A 317 20.95 -2.59 12.62
N ILE A 318 20.60 -1.40 12.10
CA ILE A 318 19.42 -1.15 11.27
C ILE A 318 19.87 -1.16 9.81
N THR A 319 19.23 -1.98 8.98
CA THR A 319 19.49 -2.03 7.53
C THR A 319 18.41 -1.26 6.81
N LEU A 320 18.82 -0.24 6.06
CA LEU A 320 17.97 0.60 5.21
C LEU A 320 18.22 0.28 3.74
N MET A 321 17.22 0.54 2.90
CA MET A 321 17.40 0.61 1.46
C MET A 321 17.61 2.08 1.09
N GLY A 322 18.88 2.50 0.94
CA GLY A 322 19.27 3.88 0.74
C GLY A 322 19.23 4.31 -0.72
N VAL A 323 18.78 5.53 -0.97
CA VAL A 323 18.75 6.14 -2.30
C VAL A 323 20.04 6.92 -2.53
N ILE A 324 20.90 6.47 -3.43
CA ILE A 324 22.09 7.23 -3.87
C ILE A 324 21.66 8.33 -4.83
N GLU A 325 20.85 7.97 -5.79
CA GLU A 325 20.11 8.85 -6.70
C GLU A 325 18.86 8.12 -7.19
N PRO A 326 17.83 8.81 -7.70
CA PRO A 326 16.68 8.14 -8.27
C PRO A 326 17.06 7.08 -9.30
N GLY A 327 16.63 5.85 -9.09
CA GLY A 327 16.99 4.67 -9.90
C GLY A 327 18.21 3.90 -9.41
N ASN A 328 18.96 4.41 -8.45
CA ASN A 328 20.12 3.73 -7.86
C ASN A 328 19.95 3.56 -6.34
N ILE A 329 19.66 2.34 -5.92
CA ILE A 329 19.33 1.98 -4.54
C ILE A 329 20.35 0.99 -4.01
N GLU A 330 20.85 1.23 -2.80
CA GLU A 330 21.82 0.37 -2.13
C GLU A 330 21.35 0.00 -0.71
N ALA A 331 21.76 -1.17 -0.23
CA ALA A 331 21.58 -1.51 1.17
C ALA A 331 22.60 -0.75 2.02
N VAL A 332 22.12 -0.08 3.06
CA VAL A 332 22.92 0.72 3.99
C VAL A 332 22.71 0.22 5.40
N GLU A 333 23.81 -0.21 6.03
CA GLU A 333 23.81 -0.65 7.42
C GLU A 333 24.15 0.54 8.34
N VAL A 334 23.29 0.78 9.32
CA VAL A 334 23.40 1.89 10.26
C VAL A 334 23.59 1.34 11.67
N ALA A 335 24.81 1.44 12.18
CA ALA A 335 25.15 1.04 13.55
C ALA A 335 25.13 2.25 14.51
N ASP A 336 25.32 3.46 14.00
CA ASP A 336 25.33 4.69 14.81
C ASP A 336 23.93 5.30 14.89
N GLU A 337 23.32 5.23 16.08
CA GLU A 337 22.03 5.87 16.35
C GLU A 337 22.08 7.41 16.26
N GLY A 338 23.26 8.01 16.38
CA GLY A 338 23.44 9.45 16.23
C GLY A 338 22.96 9.92 14.86
N VAL A 339 23.38 9.23 13.80
CA VAL A 339 22.99 9.54 12.42
C VAL A 339 21.48 9.39 12.20
N ILE A 340 20.85 8.40 12.87
CA ILE A 340 19.39 8.24 12.78
C ILE A 340 18.68 9.41 13.46
N LYS A 341 19.16 9.85 14.62
CA LYS A 341 18.61 11.02 15.34
C LYS A 341 18.79 12.31 14.53
N GLU A 342 19.92 12.49 13.88
CA GLU A 342 20.12 13.61 12.94
C GLU A 342 19.15 13.57 11.76
N GLY A 343 18.86 12.38 11.21
CA GLY A 343 17.82 12.19 10.19
C GLY A 343 16.41 12.56 10.69
N LEU A 344 16.09 12.22 11.94
CA LEU A 344 14.83 12.64 12.57
C LEU A 344 14.79 14.16 12.76
N ASP A 345 15.88 14.80 13.19
CA ASP A 345 15.97 16.26 13.27
C ASP A 345 15.83 16.90 11.87
N PHE A 346 16.43 16.30 10.84
CA PHE A 346 16.31 16.78 9.46
C PHE A 346 14.86 16.83 8.97
N LEU A 347 14.03 15.82 9.28
CA LEU A 347 12.60 15.86 8.96
C LEU A 347 11.90 17.03 9.67
N ARG A 348 12.17 17.25 10.97
CA ARG A 348 11.60 18.37 11.73
C ARG A 348 12.00 19.72 11.10
N GLU A 349 13.27 19.92 10.81
CA GLU A 349 13.77 21.11 10.15
C GLU A 349 13.18 21.31 8.75
N THR A 350 12.90 20.22 8.02
CA THR A 350 12.23 20.29 6.72
C THR A 350 10.89 21.03 6.80
N PHE A 351 10.16 20.88 7.89
CA PHE A 351 8.88 21.56 8.11
C PHE A 351 8.96 22.79 9.02
N GLY A 352 10.15 23.19 9.46
CA GLY A 352 10.34 24.35 10.34
C GLY A 352 9.81 24.17 11.75
N SER A 353 9.82 22.94 12.27
CA SER A 353 9.27 22.55 13.57
C SER A 353 10.34 22.14 14.57
#